data_adaa55062135ba28c2401322dab6d285
#
_entry.id   adaa55062135ba28c2401322dab6d285
#
_cell.length_a   1.000
_cell.length_b   1.000
_cell.length_c   1.000
_cell.angle_alpha   90.00
_cell.angle_beta   90.00
_cell.angle_gamma   90.00
#
_symmetry.space_group_name_H-M   'P 1'
#
loop_
_entity.id
_entity.type
_entity.pdbx_description
1 polymer ?
#
loop_
_entity_poly.entity_id
_entity_poly.type
_entity_poly.pdbx_seq_one_letter_code
_entity_poly.pdbx_strand_id
1 'polypeptide(L)'
;MCTVVTLIALASSLLATTSARAEAPAATTKMSTVDAQVVLNAYQGLVEEHLSGVLHSIRAVAVSSEAKSANWERTKPMLDRLSKDLETDAAVWYAMPDGTYFSTDAEGLTEKNLSDRSYFPRLMSGKDVEGDLVLSKSTGHRSVVVATPVMADGKVVAAIGVSLRLRLISQFVEKNTQMPANMYFYSMNADALISTHRNIDRMFKHPTDIGDESLGPAFATSLKAERGKLDYELNGKKISAIFQKSKALDWHFFIARQSD
;
A
#
# COMPACT_ATOMS: atom_id res chain seq x y z
N MET A 1 87.72 -32.89 40.90
CA MET A 1 86.81 -31.74 40.84
C MET A 1 85.47 -32.28 40.51
N CYS A 2 84.64 -32.39 41.57
CA CYS A 2 83.35 -33.05 41.52
C CYS A 2 82.29 -31.98 41.76
N THR A 3 81.45 -31.74 40.74
CA THR A 3 80.34 -30.77 40.86
C THR A 3 79.03 -31.55 41.12
N VAL A 4 78.44 -31.34 42.29
CA VAL A 4 77.19 -31.89 42.73
C VAL A 4 76.04 -31.08 42.04
N VAL A 5 75.15 -31.75 41.34
CA VAL A 5 73.92 -31.18 40.77
C VAL A 5 72.79 -31.57 41.70
N THR A 6 72.17 -30.60 42.34
CA THR A 6 71.02 -30.82 43.23
C THR A 6 69.74 -30.73 42.40
N LEU A 7 68.98 -31.82 42.33
CA LEU A 7 67.62 -31.88 41.73
C LEU A 7 66.62 -31.26 42.74
N ILE A 8 65.91 -30.19 42.29
CA ILE A 8 64.76 -29.67 42.99
C ILE A 8 63.49 -30.21 42.26
N ALA A 9 62.73 -31.03 42.99
CA ALA A 9 61.45 -31.53 42.50
C ALA A 9 60.35 -30.47 42.75
N LEU A 10 59.81 -29.90 41.67
CA LEU A 10 58.62 -29.07 41.74
C LEU A 10 57.38 -29.96 41.69
N ALA A 11 56.59 -29.98 42.73
CA ALA A 11 55.27 -30.57 42.79
C ALA A 11 54.27 -29.60 42.15
N SER A 12 53.76 -29.94 40.97
CA SER A 12 52.70 -29.17 40.31
C SER A 12 51.33 -29.64 40.83
N SER A 13 50.70 -28.84 41.68
CA SER A 13 49.29 -29.03 42.06
C SER A 13 48.38 -28.56 40.89
N LEU A 14 47.71 -29.51 40.24
CA LEU A 14 46.59 -29.21 39.33
C LEU A 14 45.40 -28.73 40.14
N LEU A 15 45.13 -27.45 40.07
CA LEU A 15 43.84 -26.91 40.46
C LEU A 15 42.86 -27.11 39.31
N ALA A 16 41.95 -28.07 39.46
CA ALA A 16 40.81 -28.22 38.54
C ALA A 16 39.83 -27.07 38.76
N THR A 17 39.86 -26.08 37.90
CA THR A 17 38.82 -25.05 37.85
C THR A 17 37.57 -25.63 37.16
N THR A 18 36.58 -26.04 37.93
CA THR A 18 35.23 -26.29 37.45
C THR A 18 34.60 -24.98 36.99
N SER A 19 34.64 -24.78 35.70
CA SER A 19 33.90 -23.68 35.05
C SER A 19 32.41 -23.99 35.16
N ALA A 20 31.72 -23.39 36.12
CA ALA A 20 30.27 -23.37 36.17
C ALA A 20 29.77 -22.55 34.97
N ARG A 21 29.37 -23.28 33.92
CA ARG A 21 28.67 -22.68 32.76
C ARG A 21 27.30 -22.25 33.29
N ALA A 22 27.16 -20.96 33.56
CA ALA A 22 25.86 -20.36 33.80
C ALA A 22 24.99 -20.55 32.59
N GLU A 23 24.04 -21.46 32.66
CA GLU A 23 22.97 -21.61 31.68
C GLU A 23 22.12 -20.35 31.74
N ALA A 24 22.23 -19.50 30.70
CA ALA A 24 21.39 -18.34 30.60
C ALA A 24 19.92 -18.81 30.58
N PRO A 25 19.04 -18.20 31.40
CA PRO A 25 17.64 -18.57 31.39
C PRO A 25 17.12 -18.35 29.98
N ALA A 26 16.55 -19.41 29.38
CA ALA A 26 15.83 -19.32 28.13
C ALA A 26 14.74 -18.25 28.30
N ALA A 27 14.99 -17.07 27.77
CA ALA A 27 13.99 -16.01 27.69
C ALA A 27 12.84 -16.54 26.85
N THR A 28 11.83 -17.08 27.53
CA THR A 28 10.52 -17.35 26.92
C THR A 28 9.96 -15.97 26.55
N THR A 29 10.33 -15.47 25.37
CA THR A 29 9.71 -14.29 24.78
C THR A 29 8.24 -14.66 24.59
N LYS A 30 7.40 -14.31 25.59
CA LYS A 30 5.96 -14.24 25.36
C LYS A 30 5.81 -13.30 24.19
N MET A 31 5.55 -13.83 22.99
CA MET A 31 5.12 -13.01 21.86
C MET A 31 3.88 -12.26 22.35
N SER A 32 4.03 -10.95 22.57
CA SER A 32 2.90 -10.08 22.86
C SER A 32 1.89 -10.26 21.76
N THR A 33 0.63 -10.49 22.10
CA THR A 33 -0.47 -10.46 21.13
C THR A 33 -0.43 -9.10 20.48
N VAL A 34 -0.15 -9.06 19.18
CA VAL A 34 -0.12 -7.80 18.42
C VAL A 34 -1.50 -7.17 18.49
N ASP A 35 -1.57 -5.94 18.99
CA ASP A 35 -2.81 -5.17 19.04
C ASP A 35 -3.32 -4.93 17.61
N ALA A 36 -4.52 -5.41 17.31
CA ALA A 36 -5.13 -5.26 16.00
C ALA A 36 -5.27 -3.79 15.59
N GLN A 37 -5.45 -2.86 16.55
CA GLN A 37 -5.53 -1.43 16.25
C GLN A 37 -4.18 -0.87 15.78
N VAL A 38 -3.08 -1.31 16.35
CA VAL A 38 -1.72 -0.91 15.91
C VAL A 38 -1.48 -1.39 14.49
N VAL A 39 -1.87 -2.63 14.17
CA VAL A 39 -1.75 -3.18 12.81
C VAL A 39 -2.63 -2.42 11.83
N LEU A 40 -3.87 -2.10 12.22
CA LEU A 40 -4.80 -1.31 11.40
C LEU A 40 -4.23 0.08 11.08
N ASN A 41 -3.68 0.76 12.09
CA ASN A 41 -3.04 2.07 11.90
C ASN A 41 -1.82 1.98 10.96
N ALA A 42 -0.97 0.97 11.16
CA ALA A 42 0.18 0.74 10.30
C ALA A 42 -0.22 0.44 8.85
N TYR A 43 -1.21 -0.43 8.66
CA TYR A 43 -1.74 -0.75 7.35
C TYR A 43 -2.30 0.47 6.63
N GLN A 44 -3.17 1.24 7.28
CA GLN A 44 -3.73 2.47 6.71
C GLN A 44 -2.60 3.46 6.38
N GLY A 45 -1.69 3.71 7.31
CA GLY A 45 -0.57 4.63 7.11
C GLY A 45 0.32 4.22 5.94
N LEU A 46 0.63 2.93 5.77
CA LEU A 46 1.42 2.43 4.64
C LEU A 46 0.76 2.74 3.29
N VAL A 47 -0.57 2.58 3.18
CA VAL A 47 -1.28 2.86 1.93
C VAL A 47 -1.39 4.37 1.68
N GLU A 48 -1.79 5.15 2.70
CA GLU A 48 -1.93 6.61 2.60
C GLU A 48 -0.60 7.27 2.23
N GLU A 49 0.48 6.94 2.92
CA GLU A 49 1.81 7.50 2.64
C GLU A 49 2.33 7.11 1.25
N HIS A 50 2.06 5.87 0.82
CA HIS A 50 2.45 5.45 -0.52
C HIS A 50 1.73 6.27 -1.60
N LEU A 51 0.41 6.46 -1.51
CA LEU A 51 -0.36 7.24 -2.49
C LEU A 51 -0.03 8.73 -2.41
N SER A 52 0.09 9.29 -1.20
CA SER A 52 0.48 10.69 -0.98
C SER A 52 1.88 10.99 -1.51
N GLY A 53 2.84 10.08 -1.34
CA GLY A 53 4.19 10.20 -1.92
C GLY A 53 4.16 10.31 -3.44
N VAL A 54 3.31 9.50 -4.09
CA VAL A 54 3.09 9.59 -5.55
C VAL A 54 2.45 10.93 -5.92
N LEU A 55 1.43 11.39 -5.16
CA LEU A 55 0.80 12.69 -5.40
C LEU A 55 1.81 13.84 -5.28
N HIS A 56 2.66 13.83 -4.27
CA HIS A 56 3.72 14.84 -4.12
C HIS A 56 4.69 14.83 -5.31
N SER A 57 5.06 13.65 -5.79
CA SER A 57 5.97 13.51 -6.94
C SER A 57 5.36 14.05 -8.22
N ILE A 58 4.09 13.74 -8.53
CA ILE A 58 3.43 14.29 -9.73
C ILE A 58 3.15 15.78 -9.61
N ARG A 59 2.86 16.32 -8.42
CA ARG A 59 2.71 17.76 -8.18
C ARG A 59 4.01 18.51 -8.48
N ALA A 60 5.16 17.95 -8.09
CA ALA A 60 6.47 18.54 -8.40
C ALA A 60 6.72 18.65 -9.91
N VAL A 61 6.26 17.65 -10.69
CA VAL A 61 6.32 17.72 -12.16
C VAL A 61 5.29 18.73 -12.71
N ALA A 62 4.09 18.76 -12.17
CA ALA A 62 2.98 19.59 -12.67
C ALA A 62 3.27 21.11 -12.61
N VAL A 63 4.15 21.56 -11.71
CA VAL A 63 4.52 22.98 -11.62
C VAL A 63 5.61 23.40 -12.59
N SER A 64 6.24 22.47 -13.33
CA SER A 64 7.30 22.76 -14.30
C SER A 64 6.79 23.54 -15.52
N SER A 65 7.70 24.26 -16.18
CA SER A 65 7.40 24.96 -17.44
C SER A 65 7.06 23.99 -18.57
N GLU A 66 7.67 22.80 -18.55
CA GLU A 66 7.46 21.73 -19.50
C GLU A 66 6.03 21.21 -19.43
N ALA A 67 5.58 20.86 -18.21
CA ALA A 67 4.19 20.39 -18.02
C ALA A 67 3.17 21.48 -18.37
N LYS A 68 3.41 22.73 -17.96
CA LYS A 68 2.53 23.88 -18.27
C LYS A 68 2.47 24.24 -19.75
N SER A 69 3.41 23.77 -20.54
CA SER A 69 3.40 24.02 -22.00
C SER A 69 2.30 23.25 -22.73
N ALA A 70 1.57 22.35 -22.06
CA ALA A 70 0.59 21.44 -22.64
C ALA A 70 1.15 20.65 -23.85
N ASN A 71 2.45 20.33 -23.80
CA ASN A 71 3.17 19.63 -24.86
C ASN A 71 3.78 18.34 -24.33
N TRP A 72 3.36 17.21 -24.90
CA TRP A 72 3.83 15.89 -24.51
C TRP A 72 5.34 15.71 -24.67
N GLU A 73 5.89 16.07 -25.81
CA GLU A 73 7.32 15.86 -26.11
C GLU A 73 8.24 16.59 -25.13
N ARG A 74 7.80 17.74 -24.63
CA ARG A 74 8.53 18.49 -23.60
C ARG A 74 8.37 17.89 -22.21
N THR A 75 7.21 17.33 -21.91
CA THR A 75 6.89 16.78 -20.58
C THR A 75 7.36 15.34 -20.43
N LYS A 76 7.38 14.57 -21.51
CA LYS A 76 7.71 13.13 -21.54
C LYS A 76 9.00 12.77 -20.78
N PRO A 77 10.16 13.47 -20.95
CA PRO A 77 11.38 13.10 -20.25
C PRO A 77 11.27 13.13 -18.73
N MET A 78 10.44 14.02 -18.17
CA MET A 78 10.19 14.11 -16.74
C MET A 78 9.29 12.96 -16.28
N LEU A 79 8.27 12.60 -17.08
CA LEU A 79 7.37 11.50 -16.77
C LEU A 79 8.05 10.14 -16.91
N ASP A 80 8.94 9.97 -17.88
CA ASP A 80 9.77 8.76 -18.01
C ASP A 80 10.70 8.56 -16.80
N ARG A 81 11.27 9.65 -16.28
CA ARG A 81 12.05 9.61 -15.04
C ARG A 81 11.17 9.25 -13.85
N LEU A 82 10.03 9.92 -13.69
CA LEU A 82 9.06 9.63 -12.64
C LEU A 82 8.61 8.16 -12.68
N SER A 83 8.29 7.62 -13.86
CA SER A 83 7.91 6.23 -14.02
C SER A 83 8.97 5.25 -13.54
N LYS A 84 10.26 5.57 -13.75
CA LYS A 84 11.39 4.77 -13.25
C LYS A 84 11.57 4.89 -11.75
N ASP A 85 11.42 6.11 -11.21
CA ASP A 85 11.63 6.38 -9.77
C ASP A 85 10.51 5.79 -8.90
N LEU A 86 9.31 5.57 -9.47
CA LEU A 86 8.20 4.95 -8.73
C LEU A 86 8.42 3.46 -8.41
N GLU A 87 9.47 2.82 -8.96
CA GLU A 87 9.83 1.40 -8.73
C GLU A 87 8.64 0.42 -8.79
N THR A 88 7.50 0.90 -9.26
CA THR A 88 6.27 0.16 -9.40
C THR A 88 5.91 0.07 -10.86
N ASP A 89 5.27 -1.02 -11.22
CA ASP A 89 4.69 -1.24 -12.55
C ASP A 89 3.43 -0.34 -12.70
N ALA A 90 3.66 0.98 -12.68
CA ALA A 90 2.65 2.02 -12.68
C ALA A 90 2.60 2.72 -14.04
N ALA A 91 1.40 2.86 -14.60
CA ALA A 91 1.20 3.65 -15.81
C ALA A 91 1.18 5.14 -15.46
N VAL A 92 2.18 5.88 -15.89
CA VAL A 92 2.22 7.35 -15.80
C VAL A 92 1.62 7.94 -17.06
N TRP A 93 0.72 8.91 -16.92
CA TRP A 93 0.00 9.49 -18.03
C TRP A 93 -0.12 11.03 -17.92
N TYR A 94 -0.29 11.65 -19.08
CA TYR A 94 -0.48 13.08 -19.25
C TYR A 94 -1.74 13.32 -20.09
N ALA A 95 -2.77 13.92 -19.49
CA ALA A 95 -4.07 14.12 -20.13
C ALA A 95 -4.33 15.57 -20.50
N MET A 96 -4.97 15.76 -21.65
CA MET A 96 -5.47 17.06 -22.09
C MET A 96 -6.88 17.32 -21.53
N PRO A 97 -7.36 18.57 -21.50
CA PRO A 97 -8.68 18.90 -20.98
C PRO A 97 -9.86 18.23 -21.69
N ASP A 98 -9.70 17.80 -22.93
CA ASP A 98 -10.71 17.04 -23.70
C ASP A 98 -10.71 15.54 -23.37
N GLY A 99 -9.81 15.09 -22.48
CA GLY A 99 -9.66 13.71 -22.04
C GLY A 99 -8.75 12.86 -22.93
N THR A 100 -8.23 13.36 -24.03
CA THR A 100 -7.15 12.68 -24.76
C THR A 100 -5.92 12.59 -23.87
N TYR A 101 -5.17 11.48 -23.93
CA TYR A 101 -4.03 11.33 -23.05
C TYR A 101 -2.89 10.53 -23.67
N PHE A 102 -1.70 10.87 -23.23
CA PHE A 102 -0.45 10.18 -23.50
C PHE A 102 -0.08 9.31 -22.31
N SER A 103 0.61 8.21 -22.54
CA SER A 103 1.07 7.30 -21.50
C SER A 103 2.52 6.90 -21.76
N THR A 104 3.31 6.78 -20.69
CA THR A 104 4.68 6.27 -20.78
C THR A 104 4.71 4.81 -21.26
N ASP A 105 3.71 3.99 -20.89
CA ASP A 105 3.60 2.60 -21.32
C ASP A 105 3.28 2.45 -22.81
N ALA A 106 2.52 3.40 -23.37
CA ALA A 106 2.19 3.44 -24.80
C ALA A 106 3.21 4.24 -25.62
N GLU A 107 4.25 4.76 -24.96
CA GLU A 107 5.28 5.63 -25.53
C GLU A 107 4.72 6.87 -26.25
N GLY A 108 3.47 7.25 -26.01
CA GLY A 108 2.84 8.38 -26.67
C GLY A 108 1.32 8.47 -26.50
N LEU A 109 0.66 9.03 -27.50
CA LEU A 109 -0.78 9.21 -27.54
C LEU A 109 -1.49 7.85 -27.55
N THR A 110 -2.49 7.73 -26.67
CA THR A 110 -3.35 6.55 -26.63
C THR A 110 -4.59 6.72 -27.51
N GLU A 111 -5.16 5.61 -27.99
CA GLU A 111 -6.43 5.62 -28.72
C GLU A 111 -7.66 5.79 -27.80
N LYS A 112 -7.45 5.90 -26.49
CA LYS A 112 -8.49 5.95 -25.47
C LYS A 112 -8.60 7.34 -24.88
N ASN A 113 -9.72 7.63 -24.24
CA ASN A 113 -10.02 8.94 -23.67
C ASN A 113 -10.39 8.80 -22.19
N LEU A 114 -10.07 9.77 -21.34
CA LEU A 114 -10.33 9.78 -19.90
C LEU A 114 -11.57 10.58 -19.49
N SER A 115 -12.22 11.31 -20.41
CA SER A 115 -13.35 12.19 -20.09
C SER A 115 -14.56 11.47 -19.50
N ASP A 116 -14.70 10.16 -19.74
CA ASP A 116 -15.76 9.31 -19.19
C ASP A 116 -15.44 8.77 -17.77
N ARG A 117 -14.25 9.06 -17.21
CA ARG A 117 -13.88 8.66 -15.87
C ARG A 117 -14.57 9.54 -14.82
N SER A 118 -15.13 8.92 -13.78
CA SER A 118 -15.83 9.61 -12.68
C SER A 118 -15.00 10.70 -12.01
N TYR A 119 -13.68 10.50 -11.91
CA TYR A 119 -12.76 11.47 -11.32
C TYR A 119 -12.39 12.64 -12.27
N PHE A 120 -12.57 12.49 -13.58
CA PHE A 120 -12.05 13.45 -14.57
C PHE A 120 -12.66 14.86 -14.43
N PRO A 121 -13.97 15.05 -14.21
CA PRO A 121 -14.53 16.39 -13.98
C PRO A 121 -13.93 17.08 -12.74
N ARG A 122 -13.66 16.31 -11.66
CA ARG A 122 -13.01 16.82 -10.45
C ARG A 122 -11.58 17.29 -10.76
N LEU A 123 -10.83 16.52 -11.50
CA LEU A 123 -9.47 16.84 -11.93
C LEU A 123 -9.45 18.11 -12.82
N MET A 124 -10.37 18.21 -13.77
CA MET A 124 -10.51 19.38 -14.65
C MET A 124 -11.04 20.62 -13.91
N SER A 125 -11.61 20.49 -12.73
CA SER A 125 -11.96 21.63 -11.86
C SER A 125 -10.78 22.16 -11.04
N GLY A 126 -9.56 21.65 -11.25
CA GLY A 126 -8.36 22.07 -10.54
C GLY A 126 -8.12 21.36 -9.20
N LYS A 127 -8.76 20.21 -8.96
CA LYS A 127 -8.62 19.43 -7.74
C LYS A 127 -7.86 18.13 -8.00
N ASP A 128 -7.04 17.74 -7.03
CA ASP A 128 -6.36 16.46 -7.06
C ASP A 128 -7.35 15.29 -6.98
N VAL A 129 -6.87 14.17 -7.44
CA VAL A 129 -7.53 12.86 -7.38
C VAL A 129 -6.61 11.90 -6.65
N GLU A 130 -7.13 11.24 -5.61
CA GLU A 130 -6.42 10.26 -4.84
C GLU A 130 -7.40 9.18 -4.35
N GLY A 131 -7.10 7.92 -4.66
CA GLY A 131 -7.92 6.80 -4.20
C GLY A 131 -9.02 6.30 -5.13
N ASP A 132 -9.19 6.87 -6.33
CA ASP A 132 -10.21 6.41 -7.28
C ASP A 132 -9.84 5.05 -7.89
N LEU A 133 -10.73 4.08 -7.75
CA LEU A 133 -10.52 2.71 -8.24
C LEU A 133 -10.93 2.60 -9.71
N VAL A 134 -10.05 2.05 -10.53
CA VAL A 134 -10.29 1.90 -11.97
C VAL A 134 -9.76 0.57 -12.53
N LEU A 135 -10.36 0.10 -13.61
CA LEU A 135 -9.62 -0.72 -14.58
C LEU A 135 -8.84 0.24 -15.48
N SER A 136 -7.51 0.15 -15.43
CA SER A 136 -6.63 1.01 -16.24
C SER A 136 -6.96 0.86 -17.71
N LYS A 137 -7.20 1.97 -18.41
CA LYS A 137 -7.47 1.94 -19.85
C LYS A 137 -6.23 1.55 -20.66
N SER A 138 -5.04 1.90 -20.20
CA SER A 138 -3.78 1.56 -20.86
C SER A 138 -3.42 0.08 -20.67
N THR A 139 -3.50 -0.43 -19.44
CA THR A 139 -2.96 -1.76 -19.08
C THR A 139 -4.02 -2.82 -18.78
N GLY A 140 -5.30 -2.46 -18.60
CA GLY A 140 -6.36 -3.37 -18.18
C GLY A 140 -6.26 -3.83 -16.71
N HIS A 141 -5.27 -3.35 -15.95
CA HIS A 141 -5.08 -3.75 -14.56
C HIS A 141 -6.02 -3.02 -13.60
N ARG A 142 -6.39 -3.71 -12.52
CA ARG A 142 -7.09 -3.13 -11.36
C ARG A 142 -6.14 -2.18 -10.67
N SER A 143 -6.47 -0.89 -10.67
CA SER A 143 -5.55 0.17 -10.26
C SER A 143 -6.27 1.19 -9.39
N VAL A 144 -5.49 1.92 -8.61
CA VAL A 144 -5.90 3.17 -7.97
C VAL A 144 -5.26 4.32 -8.71
N VAL A 145 -6.02 5.39 -8.92
CA VAL A 145 -5.55 6.61 -9.58
C VAL A 145 -5.11 7.63 -8.53
N VAL A 146 -3.94 8.20 -8.79
CA VAL A 146 -3.44 9.43 -8.17
C VAL A 146 -3.16 10.41 -9.29
N ALA A 147 -3.77 11.61 -9.27
CA ALA A 147 -3.61 12.57 -10.34
C ALA A 147 -3.69 14.02 -9.81
N THR A 148 -3.03 14.93 -10.53
CA THR A 148 -3.01 16.36 -10.21
C THR A 148 -3.22 17.18 -11.49
N PRO A 149 -3.98 18.29 -11.43
CA PRO A 149 -4.10 19.19 -12.56
C PRO A 149 -2.80 19.98 -12.79
N VAL A 150 -2.51 20.27 -14.04
CA VAL A 150 -1.46 21.21 -14.44
C VAL A 150 -2.10 22.56 -14.68
N MET A 151 -1.75 23.53 -13.84
CA MET A 151 -2.32 24.87 -13.87
C MET A 151 -1.40 25.86 -14.60
N ALA A 152 -1.92 26.58 -15.58
CA ALA A 152 -1.27 27.74 -16.18
C ALA A 152 -2.30 28.87 -16.30
N ASP A 153 -1.92 30.08 -15.90
CA ASP A 153 -2.75 31.30 -15.94
C ASP A 153 -4.16 31.11 -15.32
N GLY A 154 -4.20 30.37 -14.21
CA GLY A 154 -5.45 30.09 -13.47
C GLY A 154 -6.38 29.08 -14.14
N LYS A 155 -5.95 28.39 -15.19
CA LYS A 155 -6.73 27.36 -15.91
C LYS A 155 -6.02 26.02 -15.87
N VAL A 156 -6.79 24.94 -15.91
CA VAL A 156 -6.25 23.60 -16.14
C VAL A 156 -5.90 23.47 -17.61
N VAL A 157 -4.61 23.31 -17.92
CA VAL A 157 -4.10 23.14 -19.29
C VAL A 157 -3.80 21.67 -19.61
N ALA A 158 -3.57 20.85 -18.58
CA ALA A 158 -3.35 19.41 -18.66
C ALA A 158 -3.56 18.77 -17.28
N ALA A 159 -3.35 17.48 -17.19
CA ALA A 159 -3.25 16.76 -15.91
C ALA A 159 -2.18 15.68 -16.00
N ILE A 160 -1.52 15.41 -14.87
CA ILE A 160 -0.58 14.29 -14.71
C ILE A 160 -1.20 13.29 -13.75
N GLY A 161 -1.13 12.01 -14.08
CA GLY A 161 -1.60 10.97 -13.19
C GLY A 161 -0.81 9.68 -13.29
N VAL A 162 -1.00 8.87 -12.26
CA VAL A 162 -0.40 7.56 -12.10
C VAL A 162 -1.50 6.56 -11.79
N SER A 163 -1.53 5.46 -12.51
CA SER A 163 -2.40 4.32 -12.23
C SER A 163 -1.57 3.22 -11.57
N LEU A 164 -1.66 3.14 -10.24
CA LEU A 164 -0.92 2.18 -9.42
C LEU A 164 -1.67 0.85 -9.35
N ARG A 165 -0.99 -0.26 -9.61
CA ARG A 165 -1.60 -1.59 -9.53
C ARG A 165 -1.90 -1.98 -8.09
N LEU A 166 -3.18 -2.20 -7.74
CA LEU A 166 -3.61 -2.57 -6.39
C LEU A 166 -2.97 -3.85 -5.87
N ARG A 167 -2.68 -4.79 -6.77
CA ARG A 167 -1.95 -6.01 -6.42
C ARG A 167 -0.59 -5.73 -5.78
N LEU A 168 0.15 -4.78 -6.33
CA LEU A 168 1.48 -4.41 -5.80
C LEU A 168 1.38 -3.71 -4.45
N ILE A 169 0.36 -2.84 -4.28
CA ILE A 169 0.08 -2.20 -2.98
C ILE A 169 -0.26 -3.27 -1.94
N SER A 170 -1.11 -4.25 -2.28
CA SER A 170 -1.45 -5.34 -1.36
C SER A 170 -0.23 -6.20 -0.98
N GLN A 171 0.64 -6.49 -1.93
CA GLN A 171 1.90 -7.20 -1.69
C GLN A 171 2.87 -6.39 -0.82
N PHE A 172 2.95 -5.08 -1.03
CA PHE A 172 3.75 -4.18 -0.20
C PHE A 172 3.25 -4.18 1.25
N VAL A 173 1.94 -4.11 1.48
CA VAL A 173 1.33 -4.21 2.80
C VAL A 173 1.65 -5.56 3.45
N GLU A 174 1.44 -6.68 2.75
CA GLU A 174 1.72 -8.04 3.27
C GLU A 174 3.19 -8.18 3.71
N LYS A 175 4.12 -7.71 2.86
CA LYS A 175 5.56 -7.76 3.14
C LYS A 175 5.94 -6.97 4.39
N ASN A 176 5.31 -5.82 4.63
CA ASN A 176 5.69 -4.92 5.72
C ASN A 176 4.94 -5.20 7.04
N THR A 177 3.77 -5.85 6.99
CA THR A 177 2.98 -6.12 8.19
C THR A 177 3.20 -7.54 8.75
N GLN A 178 3.56 -8.51 7.89
CA GLN A 178 3.84 -9.91 8.27
C GLN A 178 2.81 -10.48 9.24
N MET A 179 1.53 -10.33 8.92
CA MET A 179 0.43 -10.75 9.80
C MET A 179 0.38 -12.26 9.98
N PRO A 180 -0.05 -12.78 11.16
CA PRO A 180 -0.33 -14.19 11.37
C PRO A 180 -1.31 -14.75 10.34
N ALA A 181 -1.28 -16.06 10.12
CA ALA A 181 -2.09 -16.72 9.09
C ALA A 181 -3.61 -16.56 9.29
N ASN A 182 -4.07 -16.44 10.55
CA ASN A 182 -5.48 -16.22 10.90
C ASN A 182 -5.90 -14.75 10.92
N MET A 183 -4.98 -13.81 10.60
CA MET A 183 -5.28 -12.39 10.44
C MET A 183 -5.12 -11.98 8.98
N TYR A 184 -5.95 -11.05 8.53
CA TYR A 184 -5.82 -10.48 7.20
C TYR A 184 -6.33 -9.04 7.14
N PHE A 185 -5.76 -8.29 6.22
CA PHE A 185 -6.17 -6.93 5.91
C PHE A 185 -7.04 -6.90 4.67
N TYR A 186 -7.91 -5.92 4.61
CA TYR A 186 -8.59 -5.48 3.39
C TYR A 186 -9.08 -4.04 3.54
N SER A 187 -9.34 -3.40 2.43
CA SER A 187 -9.96 -2.07 2.38
C SER A 187 -11.04 -2.02 1.30
N MET A 188 -11.96 -1.07 1.46
CA MET A 188 -13.06 -0.85 0.53
C MET A 188 -13.24 0.65 0.31
N ASN A 189 -13.68 1.04 -0.89
CA ASN A 189 -14.16 2.39 -1.15
C ASN A 189 -15.60 2.57 -0.60
N ALA A 190 -16.16 3.76 -0.78
CA ALA A 190 -17.52 4.08 -0.34
C ALA A 190 -18.61 3.20 -0.96
N ASP A 191 -18.36 2.64 -2.16
CA ASP A 191 -19.29 1.74 -2.87
C ASP A 191 -19.15 0.27 -2.44
N ALA A 192 -18.43 -0.02 -1.35
CA ALA A 192 -18.11 -1.36 -0.88
C ALA A 192 -17.27 -2.19 -1.88
N LEU A 193 -16.63 -1.57 -2.86
CA LEU A 193 -15.72 -2.25 -3.77
C LEU A 193 -14.37 -2.46 -3.08
N ILE A 194 -13.92 -3.69 -2.98
CA ILE A 194 -12.65 -4.04 -2.32
C ILE A 194 -11.48 -3.45 -3.11
N SER A 195 -10.71 -2.57 -2.47
CA SER A 195 -9.54 -1.91 -3.04
C SER A 195 -8.27 -2.73 -2.84
N THR A 196 -7.87 -3.00 -1.61
CA THR A 196 -6.74 -3.88 -1.28
C THR A 196 -7.21 -5.06 -0.44
N HIS A 197 -6.51 -6.19 -0.55
CA HIS A 197 -6.84 -7.39 0.20
C HIS A 197 -5.63 -8.34 0.24
N ARG A 198 -5.42 -9.04 1.38
CA ARG A 198 -4.39 -10.08 1.50
C ARG A 198 -4.54 -11.18 0.43
N ASN A 199 -5.79 -11.59 0.14
CA ASN A 199 -6.11 -12.42 -1.02
C ASN A 199 -6.45 -11.54 -2.21
N ILE A 200 -5.54 -11.42 -3.17
CA ILE A 200 -5.64 -10.54 -4.35
C ILE A 200 -6.84 -10.87 -5.27
N ASP A 201 -7.36 -12.11 -5.24
CA ASP A 201 -8.51 -12.51 -6.05
C ASP A 201 -9.84 -11.89 -5.58
N ARG A 202 -9.84 -11.31 -4.36
CA ARG A 202 -11.01 -10.61 -3.80
C ARG A 202 -11.05 -9.13 -4.15
N MET A 203 -9.97 -8.56 -4.69
CA MET A 203 -9.95 -7.15 -5.10
C MET A 203 -10.91 -6.91 -6.27
N PHE A 204 -11.55 -5.74 -6.30
CA PHE A 204 -12.59 -5.36 -7.28
C PHE A 204 -13.84 -6.25 -7.24
N LYS A 205 -14.12 -6.82 -6.07
CA LYS A 205 -15.36 -7.53 -5.78
C LYS A 205 -16.09 -6.83 -4.65
N HIS A 206 -17.41 -6.94 -4.62
CA HIS A 206 -18.20 -6.59 -3.46
C HIS A 206 -18.22 -7.75 -2.45
N PRO A 207 -18.51 -7.49 -1.16
CA PRO A 207 -18.63 -8.56 -0.17
C PRO A 207 -19.59 -9.67 -0.58
N THR A 208 -20.69 -9.35 -1.22
CA THR A 208 -21.69 -10.30 -1.74
C THR A 208 -21.19 -11.19 -2.88
N ASP A 209 -20.13 -10.78 -3.58
CA ASP A 209 -19.51 -11.58 -4.65
C ASP A 209 -18.55 -12.66 -4.11
N ILE A 210 -18.18 -12.56 -2.83
CA ILE A 210 -17.23 -13.48 -2.17
C ILE A 210 -17.84 -14.30 -1.06
N GLY A 211 -19.03 -13.96 -0.60
CA GLY A 211 -19.80 -14.66 0.43
C GLY A 211 -21.29 -14.64 0.10
N ASP A 212 -22.12 -14.83 1.10
CA ASP A 212 -23.57 -14.78 0.94
C ASP A 212 -24.14 -13.36 1.01
N GLU A 213 -25.44 -13.21 0.72
CA GLU A 213 -26.13 -11.92 0.68
C GLU A 213 -26.15 -11.19 2.04
N SER A 214 -25.96 -11.90 3.17
CA SER A 214 -25.93 -11.31 4.52
C SER A 214 -24.79 -10.34 4.72
N LEU A 215 -23.70 -10.49 3.96
CA LEU A 215 -22.55 -9.59 4.02
C LEU A 215 -22.88 -8.17 3.54
N GLY A 216 -23.77 -8.03 2.57
CA GLY A 216 -24.14 -6.72 2.03
C GLY A 216 -24.61 -5.74 3.11
N PRO A 217 -25.67 -6.03 3.87
CA PRO A 217 -26.16 -5.16 4.94
C PRO A 217 -25.13 -4.90 6.05
N ALA A 218 -24.33 -5.92 6.42
CA ALA A 218 -23.30 -5.79 7.46
C ALA A 218 -22.21 -4.77 7.07
N PHE A 219 -21.70 -4.88 5.85
CA PHE A 219 -20.71 -3.93 5.34
C PHE A 219 -21.31 -2.55 5.05
N ALA A 220 -22.53 -2.47 4.49
CA ALA A 220 -23.22 -1.20 4.27
C ALA A 220 -23.41 -0.40 5.58
N THR A 221 -23.62 -1.08 6.70
CA THR A 221 -23.69 -0.44 8.03
C THR A 221 -22.31 0.04 8.47
N SER A 222 -21.28 -0.79 8.33
CA SER A 222 -19.92 -0.44 8.73
C SER A 222 -19.37 0.76 7.95
N LEU A 223 -19.66 0.85 6.64
CA LEU A 223 -19.19 1.95 5.78
C LEU A 223 -19.83 3.30 6.08
N LYS A 224 -20.88 3.36 6.92
CA LYS A 224 -21.46 4.62 7.42
C LYS A 224 -20.76 5.16 8.66
N ALA A 225 -19.92 4.37 9.32
CA ALA A 225 -19.25 4.72 10.56
C ALA A 225 -17.76 5.01 10.32
N GLU A 226 -17.21 5.98 11.08
CA GLU A 226 -15.78 6.34 11.01
C GLU A 226 -14.86 5.22 11.52
N ARG A 227 -15.33 4.43 12.49
CA ARG A 227 -14.62 3.29 13.09
C ARG A 227 -15.58 2.36 13.80
N GLY A 228 -15.17 1.12 13.96
CA GLY A 228 -16.00 0.16 14.70
C GLY A 228 -15.47 -1.25 14.67
N LYS A 229 -16.37 -2.16 15.05
CA LYS A 229 -16.16 -3.61 14.95
C LYS A 229 -17.24 -4.20 14.05
N LEU A 230 -16.89 -5.28 13.39
CA LEU A 230 -17.78 -6.01 12.51
C LEU A 230 -17.52 -7.52 12.67
N ASP A 231 -18.52 -8.25 13.13
CA ASP A 231 -18.52 -9.70 13.16
C ASP A 231 -19.37 -10.25 12.02
N TYR A 232 -18.84 -11.20 11.28
CA TYR A 232 -19.55 -11.81 10.14
C TYR A 232 -19.08 -13.25 9.92
N GLU A 233 -19.83 -13.97 9.13
CA GLU A 233 -19.45 -15.31 8.70
C GLU A 233 -19.08 -15.31 7.21
N LEU A 234 -18.02 -16.01 6.85
CA LEU A 234 -17.57 -16.16 5.47
C LEU A 234 -17.11 -17.61 5.25
N ASN A 235 -17.81 -18.31 4.35
CA ASN A 235 -17.53 -19.71 4.04
C ASN A 235 -17.52 -20.63 5.28
N GLY A 236 -18.50 -20.45 6.18
CA GLY A 236 -18.65 -21.24 7.42
C GLY A 236 -17.65 -20.86 8.52
N LYS A 237 -16.89 -19.79 8.37
CA LYS A 237 -15.90 -19.34 9.35
C LYS A 237 -16.33 -18.02 9.96
N LYS A 238 -16.30 -17.96 11.31
CA LYS A 238 -16.57 -16.73 12.05
C LYS A 238 -15.38 -15.80 11.96
N ILE A 239 -15.64 -14.55 11.64
CA ILE A 239 -14.62 -13.51 11.45
C ILE A 239 -15.00 -12.30 12.29
N SER A 240 -14.03 -11.82 13.04
CA SER A 240 -14.14 -10.58 13.79
C SER A 240 -13.17 -9.56 13.19
N ALA A 241 -13.67 -8.40 12.81
CA ALA A 241 -12.90 -7.33 12.21
C ALA A 241 -13.05 -6.03 13.02
N ILE A 242 -11.97 -5.25 13.04
CA ILE A 242 -12.03 -3.85 13.41
C ILE A 242 -11.80 -3.01 12.15
N PHE A 243 -12.39 -1.83 12.10
CA PHE A 243 -12.25 -0.95 10.93
C PHE A 243 -12.16 0.52 11.33
N GLN A 244 -11.57 1.30 10.42
CA GLN A 244 -11.58 2.75 10.46
C GLN A 244 -11.59 3.36 9.06
N LYS A 245 -12.20 4.52 8.93
CA LYS A 245 -12.27 5.29 7.68
C LYS A 245 -11.04 6.16 7.54
N SER A 246 -10.43 6.14 6.35
CA SER A 246 -9.45 7.12 5.93
C SER A 246 -10.11 8.44 5.58
N LYS A 247 -9.57 9.54 6.07
CA LYS A 247 -10.02 10.89 5.68
C LYS A 247 -9.42 11.33 4.35
N ALA A 248 -8.27 10.78 3.98
CA ALA A 248 -7.56 11.13 2.75
C ALA A 248 -8.15 10.42 1.53
N LEU A 249 -8.44 9.11 1.64
CA LEU A 249 -8.81 8.26 0.50
C LEU A 249 -10.32 8.00 0.38
N ASP A 250 -11.11 8.35 1.37
CA ASP A 250 -12.52 7.94 1.53
C ASP A 250 -12.71 6.41 1.53
N TRP A 251 -11.68 5.66 1.91
CA TRP A 251 -11.69 4.21 2.06
C TRP A 251 -11.88 3.81 3.52
N HIS A 252 -12.50 2.66 3.74
CA HIS A 252 -12.50 1.98 5.03
C HIS A 252 -11.44 0.88 5.03
N PHE A 253 -10.58 0.88 6.04
CA PHE A 253 -9.53 -0.09 6.28
C PHE A 253 -9.96 -1.06 7.36
N PHE A 254 -9.71 -2.34 7.15
CA PHE A 254 -10.12 -3.42 8.04
C PHE A 254 -8.95 -4.32 8.38
N ILE A 255 -8.87 -4.72 9.65
CA ILE A 255 -8.08 -5.88 10.08
C ILE A 255 -9.05 -6.91 10.62
N ALA A 256 -9.03 -8.09 10.05
CA ALA A 256 -9.90 -9.19 10.39
C ALA A 256 -9.10 -10.35 10.97
N ARG A 257 -9.72 -11.05 11.93
CA ARG A 257 -9.22 -12.30 12.49
C ARG A 257 -10.28 -13.39 12.32
N GLN A 258 -9.87 -14.51 11.77
CA GLN A 258 -10.68 -15.71 11.73
C GLN A 258 -10.57 -16.39 13.10
N SER A 259 -11.74 -16.74 13.68
CA SER A 259 -11.80 -17.65 14.85
C SER A 259 -11.53 -19.08 14.39
N ASP A 260 -10.83 -19.80 15.21
CA ASP A 260 -10.58 -21.24 15.03
C ASP A 260 -11.89 -22.04 15.10
#